data_31c181a10fb286925d63ef22a8e36c6c
#
_entry.id   31c181a10fb286925d63ef22a8e36c6c
#
_cell.length_a   1.000
_cell.length_b   1.000
_cell.length_c   1.000
_cell.angle_alpha   90.00
_cell.angle_beta   90.00
_cell.angle_gamma   90.00
#
_symmetry.space_group_name_H-M   'P 1'
#
loop_
_entity.id
_entity.type
_entity.pdbx_description
1 polymer ?
#
loop_
_entity_poly.entity_id
_entity_poly.type
_entity_poly.pdbx_seq_one_letter_code
_entity_poly.pdbx_strand_id
1 'polypeptide(L)'
;MADILHVGIDLGTSRSAISASNGERFVVDSFVGWPADMVAKKILKRTVLIGHDAVSNRTMLDLHRPLERGLLKEGSEKDVEAVRELLKHLLGLVGVGGNGKVSASNVRAVVGVPAAALRTNKQYLRNSMKGIVDSLLIVSEPFAVAYGLDALLHTMIID
;
A
#
# COMPACT_ATOMS: atom_id res chain seq x y z
N MET A 1 18.47 -5.06 20.69
CA MET A 1 17.99 -5.59 19.41
C MET A 1 16.98 -4.57 18.88
N ALA A 2 17.08 -4.18 17.61
CA ALA A 2 16.06 -3.30 17.06
C ALA A 2 14.73 -4.08 16.98
N ASP A 3 13.65 -3.48 17.48
CA ASP A 3 12.34 -4.12 17.49
C ASP A 3 11.86 -4.31 16.05
N ILE A 4 11.41 -5.52 15.74
CA ILE A 4 10.84 -5.86 14.43
C ILE A 4 9.40 -5.38 14.42
N LEU A 5 9.06 -4.55 13.43
CA LEU A 5 7.70 -4.12 13.17
C LEU A 5 7.02 -5.11 12.21
N HIS A 6 5.92 -5.72 12.66
CA HIS A 6 5.06 -6.53 11.82
C HIS A 6 3.93 -5.67 11.29
N VAL A 7 3.68 -5.73 9.98
CA VAL A 7 2.62 -4.97 9.33
C VAL A 7 1.75 -5.87 8.48
N GLY A 8 0.43 -5.65 8.54
CA GLY A 8 -0.55 -6.22 7.63
C GLY A 8 -1.06 -5.13 6.70
N ILE A 9 -1.07 -5.37 5.40
CA ILE A 9 -1.53 -4.43 4.38
C ILE A 9 -2.63 -5.08 3.55
N ASP A 10 -3.73 -4.37 3.40
CA ASP A 10 -4.84 -4.67 2.50
C ASP A 10 -4.87 -3.61 1.40
N LEU A 11 -4.74 -4.05 0.14
CA LEU A 11 -4.62 -3.18 -1.02
C LEU A 11 -5.93 -3.17 -1.82
N GLY A 12 -6.84 -2.28 -1.47
CA GLY A 12 -8.11 -2.12 -2.17
C GLY A 12 -8.08 -1.07 -3.29
N THR A 13 -8.91 -1.24 -4.31
CA THR A 13 -9.01 -0.33 -5.47
C THR A 13 -9.35 1.11 -5.08
N SER A 14 -10.22 1.29 -4.09
CA SER A 14 -10.66 2.61 -3.62
C SER A 14 -9.93 3.06 -2.37
N ARG A 15 -9.66 2.13 -1.45
CA ARG A 15 -8.99 2.38 -0.18
C ARG A 15 -8.04 1.25 0.12
N SER A 16 -6.90 1.59 0.68
CA SER A 16 -5.93 0.64 1.21
C SER A 16 -5.81 0.80 2.71
N ALA A 17 -5.63 -0.29 3.42
CA ALA A 17 -5.49 -0.30 4.87
C ALA A 17 -4.14 -0.85 5.30
N ILE A 18 -3.63 -0.34 6.41
CA ILE A 18 -2.45 -0.86 7.09
C ILE A 18 -2.70 -0.99 8.57
N SER A 19 -2.21 -2.08 9.16
CA SER A 19 -2.20 -2.32 10.60
C SER A 19 -0.82 -2.80 11.01
N ALA A 20 -0.33 -2.32 12.15
CA ALA A 20 1.02 -2.64 12.61
C ALA A 20 1.04 -3.13 14.05
N SER A 21 2.08 -3.89 14.42
CA SER A 21 2.25 -4.46 15.77
C SER A 21 2.51 -3.42 16.86
N ASN A 22 2.81 -2.17 16.48
CA ASN A 22 2.88 -1.04 17.41
C ASN A 22 1.50 -0.45 17.79
N GLY A 23 0.40 -1.04 17.28
CA GLY A 23 -0.97 -0.61 17.53
C GLY A 23 -1.53 0.38 16.52
N GLU A 24 -0.71 0.93 15.64
CA GLU A 24 -1.13 1.89 14.62
C GLU A 24 -1.96 1.22 13.52
N ARG A 25 -3.03 1.90 13.09
CA ARG A 25 -3.93 1.44 12.03
C ARG A 25 -4.41 2.63 11.22
N PHE A 26 -4.33 2.52 9.90
CA PHE A 26 -4.77 3.57 8.99
C PHE A 26 -5.51 3.00 7.79
N VAL A 27 -6.43 3.80 7.27
CA VAL A 27 -7.10 3.57 5.99
C VAL A 27 -6.89 4.81 5.14
N VAL A 28 -6.43 4.62 3.91
CA VAL A 28 -6.04 5.68 2.98
C VAL A 28 -6.76 5.47 1.66
N ASP A 29 -7.25 6.54 1.04
CA ASP A 29 -7.77 6.46 -0.32
C ASP A 29 -6.64 6.07 -1.28
N SER A 30 -6.86 5.10 -2.16
CA SER A 30 -5.85 4.53 -3.07
C SER A 30 -5.60 5.42 -4.29
N PHE A 31 -5.18 6.67 -4.03
CA PHE A 31 -4.87 7.66 -5.04
C PHE A 31 -3.49 8.28 -4.81
N VAL A 32 -2.77 8.51 -5.90
CA VAL A 32 -1.48 9.20 -5.91
C VAL A 32 -1.50 10.23 -7.02
N GLY A 33 -1.02 11.44 -6.77
CA GLY A 33 -1.02 12.51 -7.77
C GLY A 33 0.21 13.40 -7.68
N TRP A 34 0.68 13.82 -8.82
CA TRP A 34 1.76 14.80 -8.96
C TRP A 34 1.20 16.11 -9.49
N PRO A 35 1.73 17.29 -9.08
CA PRO A 35 1.30 18.56 -9.65
C PRO A 35 1.35 18.51 -11.18
N ALA A 36 0.23 18.85 -11.83
CA ALA A 36 0.09 18.75 -13.28
C ALA A 36 0.99 19.75 -14.03
N ASP A 37 1.29 20.89 -13.39
CA ASP A 37 2.09 21.97 -13.97
C ASP A 37 2.89 22.77 -12.91
N MET A 38 3.63 23.77 -13.37
CA MET A 38 4.44 24.63 -12.50
C MET A 38 3.60 25.50 -11.57
N VAL A 39 2.37 25.85 -11.94
CA VAL A 39 1.46 26.65 -11.12
C VAL A 39 0.95 25.80 -9.96
N ALA A 40 0.46 24.60 -10.27
CA ALA A 40 0.04 23.61 -9.27
C ALA A 40 1.20 23.29 -8.29
N LYS A 41 2.42 23.11 -8.79
CA LYS A 41 3.60 22.87 -7.94
C LYS A 41 3.89 24.01 -6.98
N LYS A 42 3.74 25.27 -7.42
CA LYS A 42 3.95 26.44 -6.57
C LYS A 42 2.86 26.59 -5.50
N ILE A 43 1.60 26.25 -5.84
CA ILE A 43 0.46 26.33 -4.93
C ILE A 43 0.52 25.21 -3.89
N LEU A 44 0.69 23.98 -4.32
CA LEU A 44 0.64 22.80 -3.46
C LEU A 44 1.89 22.64 -2.58
N LYS A 45 3.03 23.19 -3.02
CA LYS A 45 4.33 23.12 -2.32
C LYS A 45 4.74 21.67 -1.93
N ARG A 46 4.23 20.70 -2.67
CA ARG A 46 4.52 19.26 -2.51
C ARG A 46 4.82 18.66 -3.87
N THR A 47 5.63 17.63 -3.89
CA THR A 47 6.01 16.91 -5.12
C THR A 47 5.06 15.77 -5.44
N VAL A 48 4.43 15.20 -4.42
CA VAL A 48 3.44 14.12 -4.54
C VAL A 48 2.38 14.30 -3.44
N LEU A 49 1.13 14.04 -3.78
CA LEU A 49 0.01 13.96 -2.85
C LEU A 49 -0.59 12.56 -2.91
N ILE A 50 -1.00 12.05 -1.74
CA ILE A 50 -1.49 10.67 -1.61
C ILE A 50 -2.77 10.69 -0.76
N GLY A 51 -3.66 9.74 -1.06
CA GLY A 51 -4.88 9.57 -0.30
C GLY A 51 -5.86 10.72 -0.47
N HIS A 52 -6.46 11.14 0.62
CA HIS A 52 -7.44 12.22 0.67
C HIS A 52 -6.91 13.54 0.10
N ASP A 53 -5.63 13.86 0.36
CA ASP A 53 -5.00 15.07 -0.18
C ASP A 53 -4.96 15.06 -1.72
N ALA A 54 -4.70 13.89 -2.32
CA ALA A 54 -4.71 13.74 -3.77
C ALA A 54 -6.13 13.90 -4.34
N VAL A 55 -7.13 13.31 -3.71
CA VAL A 55 -8.54 13.42 -4.13
C VAL A 55 -9.04 14.86 -4.03
N SER A 56 -8.74 15.55 -2.92
CA SER A 56 -9.17 16.92 -2.67
C SER A 56 -8.55 17.93 -3.64
N ASN A 57 -7.36 17.65 -4.15
CA ASN A 57 -6.64 18.53 -5.08
C ASN A 57 -6.62 17.99 -6.52
N ARG A 58 -7.51 17.06 -6.87
CA ARG A 58 -7.50 16.32 -8.14
C ARG A 58 -7.44 17.19 -9.41
N THR A 59 -7.98 18.41 -9.37
CA THR A 59 -8.01 19.34 -10.51
C THR A 59 -6.63 19.94 -10.82
N MET A 60 -5.71 19.89 -9.87
CA MET A 60 -4.34 20.38 -10.00
C MET A 60 -3.30 19.28 -10.15
N LEU A 61 -3.75 18.01 -10.22
CA LEU A 61 -2.88 16.85 -10.21
C LEU A 61 -3.04 15.98 -11.47
N ASP A 62 -1.93 15.45 -11.93
CA ASP A 62 -1.89 14.23 -12.74
C ASP A 62 -2.15 13.06 -11.78
N LEU A 63 -3.41 12.60 -11.74
CA LEU A 63 -3.94 11.69 -10.72
C LEU A 63 -3.92 10.24 -11.20
N HIS A 64 -3.32 9.37 -10.43
CA HIS A 64 -3.21 7.95 -10.69
C HIS A 64 -3.94 7.11 -9.65
N ARG A 65 -4.51 5.99 -10.12
CA ARG A 65 -5.01 4.90 -9.28
C ARG A 65 -4.05 3.74 -9.39
N PRO A 66 -3.24 3.46 -8.33
CA PRO A 66 -2.25 2.38 -8.39
C PRO A 66 -2.85 0.99 -8.39
N LEU A 67 -4.17 0.85 -8.11
CA LEU A 67 -4.85 -0.44 -8.02
C LEU A 67 -6.05 -0.51 -8.96
N GLU A 68 -6.22 -1.68 -9.55
CA GLU A 68 -7.38 -2.06 -10.33
C GLU A 68 -7.84 -3.46 -9.91
N ARG A 69 -9.10 -3.61 -9.50
CA ARG A 69 -9.68 -4.88 -9.02
C ARG A 69 -8.86 -5.56 -7.93
N GLY A 70 -8.38 -4.77 -6.96
CA GLY A 70 -7.55 -5.27 -5.85
C GLY A 70 -6.12 -5.69 -6.23
N LEU A 71 -5.72 -5.47 -7.48
CA LEU A 71 -4.37 -5.79 -7.97
C LEU A 71 -3.60 -4.51 -8.30
N LEU A 72 -2.29 -4.55 -8.13
CA LEU A 72 -1.42 -3.46 -8.54
C LEU A 72 -1.48 -3.30 -10.06
N LYS A 73 -1.68 -2.07 -10.51
CA LYS A 73 -1.77 -1.74 -11.92
C LYS A 73 -0.39 -1.82 -12.57
N GLU A 74 -0.29 -2.69 -13.57
CA GLU A 74 0.87 -2.81 -14.44
C GLU A 74 0.66 -1.93 -15.67
N GLY A 75 1.37 -0.81 -15.75
CA GLY A 75 1.15 0.15 -16.83
C GLY A 75 2.39 0.98 -17.12
N SER A 76 2.22 2.29 -17.21
CA SER A 76 3.30 3.24 -17.44
C SER A 76 4.29 3.28 -16.27
N GLU A 77 5.47 3.88 -16.50
CA GLU A 77 6.45 4.12 -15.42
C GLU A 77 5.84 4.90 -14.25
N LYS A 78 4.91 5.82 -14.52
CA LYS A 78 4.19 6.57 -13.50
C LYS A 78 3.23 5.69 -12.69
N ASP A 79 2.60 4.69 -13.29
CA ASP A 79 1.76 3.74 -12.55
C ASP A 79 2.61 2.93 -11.57
N VAL A 80 3.80 2.51 -12.00
CA VAL A 80 4.77 1.82 -11.13
C VAL A 80 5.23 2.72 -9.98
N GLU A 81 5.53 3.99 -10.28
CA GLU A 81 5.89 4.98 -9.27
C GLU A 81 4.75 5.23 -8.29
N ALA A 82 3.50 5.36 -8.78
CA ALA A 82 2.31 5.54 -7.94
C ALA A 82 2.11 4.38 -6.95
N VAL A 83 2.31 3.14 -7.38
CA VAL A 83 2.28 1.97 -6.51
C VAL A 83 3.31 2.10 -5.40
N ARG A 84 4.55 2.43 -5.73
CA ARG A 84 5.63 2.54 -4.74
C ARG A 84 5.40 3.69 -3.76
N GLU A 85 4.92 4.83 -4.23
CA GLU A 85 4.61 5.98 -3.38
C GLU A 85 3.45 5.67 -2.41
N LEU A 86 2.38 4.98 -2.87
CA LEU A 86 1.31 4.53 -1.98
C LEU A 86 1.83 3.58 -0.89
N LEU A 87 2.64 2.58 -1.26
CA LEU A 87 3.21 1.62 -0.32
C LEU A 87 4.14 2.29 0.70
N LYS A 88 5.02 3.19 0.26
CA LYS A 88 5.87 3.98 1.17
C LYS A 88 5.06 4.86 2.10
N HIS A 89 3.99 5.48 1.59
CA HIS A 89 3.11 6.31 2.40
C HIS A 89 2.43 5.49 3.50
N LEU A 90 1.84 4.35 3.16
CA LEU A 90 1.23 3.44 4.14
C LEU A 90 2.23 3.04 5.24
N LEU A 91 3.43 2.62 4.85
CA LEU A 91 4.48 2.26 5.81
C LEU A 91 4.95 3.48 6.64
N GLY A 92 5.02 4.65 6.04
CA GLY A 92 5.36 5.89 6.74
C GLY A 92 4.38 6.26 7.84
N LEU A 93 3.07 5.99 7.63
CA LEU A 93 2.02 6.23 8.64
C LEU A 93 2.22 5.40 9.91
N VAL A 94 2.77 4.20 9.81
CA VAL A 94 3.07 3.32 10.95
C VAL A 94 4.51 3.48 11.47
N GLY A 95 5.22 4.52 11.02
CA GLY A 95 6.53 4.91 11.53
C GLY A 95 7.74 4.30 10.82
N VAL A 96 7.59 3.80 9.58
CA VAL A 96 8.68 3.24 8.78
C VAL A 96 9.30 4.31 7.87
N GLY A 97 10.62 4.43 7.89
CA GLY A 97 11.39 5.32 7.00
C GLY A 97 11.34 6.80 7.36
N GLY A 98 12.02 7.65 6.60
CA GLY A 98 12.07 9.10 6.79
C GLY A 98 12.49 9.50 8.21
N ASN A 99 11.66 10.31 8.87
CA ASN A 99 11.81 10.66 10.29
C ASN A 99 11.21 9.59 11.23
N GLY A 100 10.78 8.44 10.68
CA GLY A 100 10.22 7.33 11.45
C GLY A 100 11.28 6.61 12.27
N LYS A 101 10.83 5.96 13.36
CA LYS A 101 11.70 5.24 14.31
C LYS A 101 12.15 3.87 13.80
N VAL A 102 11.51 3.35 12.73
CA VAL A 102 11.72 1.99 12.24
C VAL A 102 12.40 2.00 10.87
N SER A 103 13.51 1.29 10.76
CA SER A 103 14.18 1.07 9.48
C SER A 103 13.42 0.03 8.64
N ALA A 104 13.43 0.17 7.33
CA ALA A 104 12.88 -0.81 6.39
C ALA A 104 13.46 -2.23 6.61
N SER A 105 14.71 -2.34 7.07
CA SER A 105 15.38 -3.61 7.41
C SER A 105 14.79 -4.33 8.63
N ASN A 106 13.88 -3.69 9.37
CA ASN A 106 13.23 -4.24 10.56
C ASN A 106 11.72 -4.39 10.34
N VAL A 107 11.24 -4.38 9.10
CA VAL A 107 9.81 -4.48 8.77
C VAL A 107 9.51 -5.83 8.14
N ARG A 108 8.58 -6.57 8.74
CA ARG A 108 8.01 -7.80 8.17
C ARG A 108 6.58 -7.53 7.77
N ALA A 109 6.30 -7.64 6.46
CA ALA A 109 5.01 -7.32 5.91
C ALA A 109 4.23 -8.57 5.47
N VAL A 110 2.93 -8.58 5.75
CA VAL A 110 1.96 -9.49 5.15
C VAL A 110 1.04 -8.65 4.29
N VAL A 111 0.87 -9.04 3.02
CA VAL A 111 0.00 -8.33 2.08
C VAL A 111 -1.06 -9.28 1.56
N GLY A 112 -2.34 -8.89 1.69
CA GLY A 112 -3.48 -9.56 1.10
C GLY A 112 -3.53 -9.31 -0.41
N VAL A 113 -3.92 -10.34 -1.15
CA VAL A 113 -4.23 -10.24 -2.58
C VAL A 113 -5.50 -11.04 -2.88
N PRO A 114 -6.31 -10.65 -3.88
CA PRO A 114 -7.48 -11.42 -4.28
C PRO A 114 -7.15 -12.90 -4.53
N ALA A 115 -8.07 -13.81 -4.24
CA ALA A 115 -7.87 -15.25 -4.42
C ALA A 115 -7.48 -15.61 -5.86
N ALA A 116 -7.99 -14.88 -6.85
CA ALA A 116 -7.72 -15.06 -8.27
C ALA A 116 -6.41 -14.40 -8.75
N ALA A 117 -5.61 -13.81 -7.84
CA ALA A 117 -4.36 -13.16 -8.22
C ALA A 117 -3.36 -14.12 -8.86
N LEU A 118 -2.94 -13.80 -10.08
CA LEU A 118 -1.99 -14.60 -10.85
C LEU A 118 -0.57 -14.51 -10.26
N ARG A 119 0.28 -15.44 -10.67
CA ARG A 119 1.70 -15.46 -10.27
C ARG A 119 2.42 -14.17 -10.67
N THR A 120 2.10 -13.60 -11.83
CA THR A 120 2.65 -12.34 -12.33
C THR A 120 2.31 -11.18 -11.40
N ASN A 121 1.05 -11.06 -10.96
CA ASN A 121 0.62 -10.02 -10.03
C ASN A 121 1.38 -10.10 -8.69
N LYS A 122 1.54 -11.32 -8.15
CA LYS A 122 2.31 -11.56 -6.91
C LYS A 122 3.79 -11.19 -7.10
N GLN A 123 4.37 -11.49 -8.26
CA GLN A 123 5.74 -11.12 -8.58
C GLN A 123 5.90 -9.61 -8.72
N TYR A 124 4.94 -8.92 -9.33
CA TYR A 124 4.93 -7.46 -9.44
C TYR A 124 4.85 -6.80 -8.05
N LEU A 125 3.94 -7.26 -7.19
CA LEU A 125 3.87 -6.81 -5.81
C LEU A 125 5.21 -7.00 -5.07
N ARG A 126 5.82 -8.17 -5.20
CA ARG A 126 7.12 -8.45 -4.60
C ARG A 126 8.20 -7.46 -5.06
N ASN A 127 8.24 -7.18 -6.36
CA ASN A 127 9.20 -6.23 -6.94
C ASN A 127 8.93 -4.79 -6.43
N SER A 128 7.67 -4.39 -6.30
CA SER A 128 7.28 -3.08 -5.79
C SER A 128 7.65 -2.87 -4.31
N MET A 129 7.62 -3.94 -3.51
CA MET A 129 7.98 -3.93 -2.08
C MET A 129 9.48 -4.08 -1.83
N LYS A 130 10.27 -4.43 -2.85
CA LYS A 130 11.72 -4.61 -2.71
C LYS A 130 12.40 -3.33 -2.25
N GLY A 131 13.16 -3.44 -1.15
CA GLY A 131 13.90 -2.33 -0.55
C GLY A 131 13.07 -1.39 0.34
N ILE A 132 11.76 -1.65 0.49
CA ILE A 132 10.90 -0.91 1.44
C ILE A 132 10.47 -1.74 2.65
N VAL A 133 10.64 -3.05 2.60
CA VAL A 133 10.49 -3.96 3.75
C VAL A 133 11.63 -4.99 3.73
N ASP A 134 11.92 -5.59 4.90
CA ASP A 134 12.91 -6.67 5.04
C ASP A 134 12.38 -7.98 4.47
N SER A 135 11.17 -8.35 4.87
CA SER A 135 10.54 -9.56 4.38
C SER A 135 9.06 -9.34 4.04
N LEU A 136 8.59 -10.09 3.04
CA LEU A 136 7.22 -10.00 2.52
C LEU A 136 6.60 -11.39 2.43
N LEU A 137 5.45 -11.56 3.06
CA LEU A 137 4.54 -12.69 2.88
C LEU A 137 3.32 -12.22 2.10
N ILE A 138 2.99 -12.89 1.00
CA ILE A 138 1.80 -12.62 0.20
C ILE A 138 0.79 -13.73 0.46
N VAL A 139 -0.39 -13.37 0.91
CA VAL A 139 -1.48 -14.30 1.24
C VAL A 139 -2.74 -13.95 0.43
N SER A 140 -3.64 -14.92 0.24
CA SER A 140 -4.96 -14.58 -0.31
C SER A 140 -5.81 -13.91 0.76
N GLU A 141 -6.61 -12.93 0.37
CA GLU A 141 -7.53 -12.20 1.27
C GLU A 141 -8.45 -13.16 2.03
N PRO A 142 -9.12 -14.15 1.39
CA PRO A 142 -9.94 -15.10 2.12
C PRO A 142 -9.16 -15.89 3.19
N PHE A 143 -7.92 -16.29 2.88
CA PHE A 143 -7.08 -16.96 3.87
C PHE A 143 -6.73 -16.03 5.04
N ALA A 144 -6.39 -14.76 4.77
CA ALA A 144 -6.07 -13.79 5.82
C ALA A 144 -7.25 -13.56 6.75
N VAL A 145 -8.47 -13.47 6.20
CA VAL A 145 -9.72 -13.33 6.99
C VAL A 145 -9.96 -14.58 7.85
N ALA A 146 -9.89 -15.79 7.26
CA ALA A 146 -10.10 -17.04 7.98
C ALA A 146 -9.07 -17.21 9.12
N TYR A 147 -7.81 -16.87 8.85
CA TYR A 147 -6.74 -16.91 9.84
C TYR A 147 -6.97 -15.91 10.98
N GLY A 148 -7.37 -14.69 10.65
CA GLY A 148 -7.63 -13.64 11.64
C GLY A 148 -8.84 -13.92 12.53
N LEU A 149 -9.79 -14.71 12.04
CA LEU A 149 -10.98 -15.18 12.79
C LEU A 149 -10.76 -16.51 13.50
N ASP A 150 -9.58 -17.11 13.41
CA ASP A 150 -9.28 -18.47 13.90
C ASP A 150 -10.26 -19.54 13.34
N ALA A 151 -10.64 -19.37 12.08
CA ALA A 151 -11.67 -20.15 11.41
C ALA A 151 -11.15 -20.79 10.12
N LEU A 152 -10.02 -21.49 10.19
CA LEU A 152 -9.37 -22.10 9.04
C LEU A 152 -10.07 -23.36 8.50
N LEU A 153 -10.90 -24.01 9.32
CA LEU A 153 -11.60 -25.24 8.97
C LEU A 153 -13.10 -24.98 8.81
N HIS A 154 -13.69 -25.57 7.76
CA HIS A 154 -15.14 -25.54 7.51
C HIS A 154 -15.73 -24.12 7.39
N THR A 155 -14.95 -23.17 6.83
CA THR A 155 -15.35 -21.78 6.68
C THR A 155 -15.49 -21.42 5.20
N MET A 156 -16.59 -20.76 4.84
CA MET A 156 -16.80 -20.12 3.55
C MET A 156 -16.66 -18.61 3.74
N ILE A 157 -15.85 -17.99 2.91
CA ILE A 157 -15.70 -16.54 2.84
C ILE A 157 -16.30 -16.08 1.52
N ILE A 158 -17.28 -15.18 1.61
CA ILE A 158 -17.94 -14.56 0.48
C ILE A 158 -17.48 -13.10 0.45
N ASP A 159 -16.83 -12.70 -0.67
CA ASP A 159 -16.34 -11.36 -0.93
C ASP A 159 -17.14 -10.74 -2.09
#